data_4830fec2603b53652da6b7449da5d791
#
_entry.id   4830fec2603b53652da6b7449da5d791
#
_cell.length_a   1.000
_cell.length_b   1.000
_cell.length_c   1.000
_cell.angle_alpha   90.00
_cell.angle_beta   90.00
_cell.angle_gamma   90.00
#
_symmetry.space_group_name_H-M   'P 1'
#
loop_
_entity.id
_entity.type
_entity.pdbx_description
1 polymer ?
#
loop_
_entity_poly.entity_id
_entity_poly.type
_entity_poly.pdbx_seq_one_letter_code
_entity_poly.pdbx_strand_id
1 'polypeptide(L)'
;MTFWFEKSAAAATKLSGLVVAALLLTSCDSTPRERQEVARESARELDTLKRTAAQKLARVGKATARYDAANRLRRSRPLDPRQQLAMEAKLMGPYNGQINSLTPQDLPAAYGHLVRETRAQRATWTDRDWDYARAVYQRLNDQVKQIRMDMPARDELRVRARQAEFMALQAGHTAQGINAATK
;
A
#
# COMPACT_ATOMS: atom_id res chain seq x y z
N MET A 1 28.74 1.28 -20.85
CA MET A 1 28.59 0.11 -19.97
C MET A 1 27.11 -0.02 -19.63
N THR A 2 26.42 -0.65 -20.53
CA THR A 2 25.01 -1.05 -20.48
C THR A 2 24.95 -2.51 -20.06
N PHE A 3 23.92 -2.94 -19.44
CA PHE A 3 23.51 -4.26 -18.91
C PHE A 3 23.37 -4.24 -17.38
N TRP A 4 22.13 -4.17 -16.98
CA TRP A 4 21.50 -4.83 -15.80
C TRP A 4 20.15 -4.18 -15.46
N PHE A 5 19.17 -4.32 -16.35
CA PHE A 5 17.76 -4.03 -15.99
C PHE A 5 16.79 -4.82 -16.87
N GLU A 6 16.93 -6.15 -16.89
CA GLU A 6 15.93 -6.97 -17.59
C GLU A 6 15.91 -8.39 -17.03
N LYS A 7 15.32 -8.58 -15.86
CA LYS A 7 14.92 -9.91 -15.37
C LYS A 7 14.02 -9.84 -14.12
N SER A 8 12.84 -9.24 -14.18
CA SER A 8 11.85 -9.43 -13.10
C SER A 8 10.38 -9.27 -13.51
N ALA A 9 10.07 -9.06 -14.79
CA ALA A 9 8.68 -8.89 -15.22
C ALA A 9 8.06 -10.11 -15.92
N ALA A 10 8.79 -11.24 -16.06
CA ALA A 10 8.36 -12.37 -16.88
C ALA A 10 7.75 -13.56 -16.12
N ALA A 11 7.62 -13.50 -14.79
CA ALA A 11 7.17 -14.65 -13.99
C ALA A 11 5.67 -14.67 -13.65
N ALA A 12 4.95 -13.56 -13.79
CA ALA A 12 3.56 -13.47 -13.34
C ALA A 12 2.51 -13.77 -14.42
N THR A 13 2.89 -13.83 -15.70
CA THR A 13 1.94 -13.98 -16.82
C THR A 13 1.86 -15.40 -17.41
N LYS A 14 2.63 -16.35 -16.91
CA LYS A 14 2.67 -17.71 -17.48
C LYS A 14 1.69 -18.73 -16.89
N LEU A 15 1.00 -18.40 -15.80
CA LEU A 15 0.07 -19.34 -15.14
C LEU A 15 -1.37 -19.27 -15.64
N SER A 16 -1.79 -18.17 -16.28
CA SER A 16 -3.18 -18.04 -16.77
C SER A 16 -3.41 -18.63 -18.17
N GLY A 17 -2.36 -18.87 -18.93
CA GLY A 17 -2.49 -19.39 -20.31
C GLY A 17 -2.57 -20.91 -20.42
N LEU A 18 -2.13 -21.65 -19.41
CA LEU A 18 -1.99 -23.12 -19.51
C LEU A 18 -3.28 -23.88 -19.21
N VAL A 19 -4.24 -23.27 -18.50
CA VAL A 19 -5.51 -23.91 -18.17
C VAL A 19 -6.53 -23.86 -19.34
N VAL A 20 -6.42 -22.85 -20.20
CA VAL A 20 -7.34 -22.71 -21.36
C VAL A 20 -6.89 -23.56 -22.54
N ALA A 21 -5.59 -23.83 -22.70
CA ALA A 21 -5.08 -24.64 -23.82
C ALA A 21 -5.34 -26.15 -23.65
N ALA A 22 -5.50 -26.65 -22.42
CA ALA A 22 -5.76 -28.08 -22.19
C ALA A 22 -7.19 -28.51 -22.55
N LEU A 23 -8.12 -27.58 -22.71
CA LEU A 23 -9.53 -27.89 -23.03
C LEU A 23 -9.81 -28.05 -24.53
N LEU A 24 -8.85 -27.75 -25.41
CA LEU A 24 -9.06 -27.79 -26.86
C LEU A 24 -8.52 -29.07 -27.54
N LEU A 25 -7.82 -29.95 -26.83
CA LEU A 25 -7.18 -31.11 -27.45
C LEU A 25 -7.90 -32.46 -27.28
N THR A 26 -9.07 -32.49 -26.62
CA THR A 26 -9.82 -33.74 -26.37
C THR A 26 -11.13 -33.84 -27.13
N SER A 27 -11.30 -33.13 -28.26
CA SER A 27 -12.62 -33.06 -28.91
C SER A 27 -12.86 -34.07 -30.07
N CYS A 28 -11.98 -35.06 -30.27
CA CYS A 28 -12.15 -35.91 -31.46
C CYS A 28 -12.78 -37.32 -31.27
N ASP A 29 -12.93 -37.82 -30.00
CA ASP A 29 -13.44 -39.19 -29.83
C ASP A 29 -14.27 -39.45 -28.53
N SER A 30 -14.80 -38.41 -27.87
CA SER A 30 -15.56 -38.60 -26.65
C SER A 30 -17.03 -38.86 -26.94
N THR A 31 -17.56 -39.91 -26.31
CA THR A 31 -19.00 -40.22 -26.37
C THR A 31 -19.83 -39.10 -25.73
N PRO A 32 -21.13 -38.95 -26.10
CA PRO A 32 -22.03 -37.97 -25.49
C PRO A 32 -22.12 -38.08 -23.95
N ARG A 33 -21.94 -39.27 -23.39
CA ARG A 33 -21.92 -39.52 -21.94
C ARG A 33 -20.65 -38.97 -21.28
N GLU A 34 -19.47 -39.23 -21.84
CA GLU A 34 -18.23 -38.72 -21.36
C GLU A 34 -18.20 -37.18 -21.36
N ARG A 35 -18.72 -36.54 -22.40
CA ARG A 35 -18.87 -35.08 -22.44
C ARG A 35 -19.76 -34.55 -21.32
N GLN A 36 -20.83 -35.24 -20.97
CA GLN A 36 -21.69 -34.86 -19.87
C GLN A 36 -21.04 -35.07 -18.51
N GLU A 37 -20.24 -36.13 -18.34
CA GLU A 37 -19.50 -36.35 -17.10
C GLU A 37 -18.42 -35.30 -16.88
N VAL A 38 -17.59 -34.98 -17.91
CA VAL A 38 -16.60 -33.91 -17.87
C VAL A 38 -17.28 -32.55 -17.58
N ALA A 39 -18.41 -32.26 -18.21
CA ALA A 39 -19.16 -31.05 -17.95
C ALA A 39 -19.69 -30.96 -16.49
N ARG A 40 -20.15 -32.08 -15.91
CA ARG A 40 -20.58 -32.13 -14.51
C ARG A 40 -19.41 -31.98 -13.53
N GLU A 41 -18.29 -32.61 -13.83
CA GLU A 41 -17.08 -32.53 -13.01
C GLU A 41 -16.48 -31.12 -13.03
N SER A 42 -16.34 -30.52 -14.21
CA SER A 42 -15.89 -29.12 -14.33
C SER A 42 -16.86 -28.12 -13.65
N ALA A 43 -18.18 -28.37 -13.68
CA ALA A 43 -19.15 -27.56 -12.96
C ALA A 43 -18.98 -27.68 -11.44
N ARG A 44 -18.69 -28.89 -10.92
CA ARG A 44 -18.43 -29.10 -9.48
C ARG A 44 -17.12 -28.44 -9.05
N GLU A 45 -16.07 -28.53 -9.84
CA GLU A 45 -14.81 -27.86 -9.56
C GLU A 45 -14.96 -26.33 -9.54
N LEU A 46 -15.68 -25.77 -10.52
CA LEU A 46 -15.99 -24.35 -10.57
C LEU A 46 -16.80 -23.89 -9.35
N ASP A 47 -17.79 -24.70 -8.90
CA ASP A 47 -18.57 -24.37 -7.72
C ASP A 47 -17.69 -24.40 -6.45
N THR A 48 -16.80 -25.38 -6.35
CA THR A 48 -15.84 -25.47 -5.24
C THR A 48 -14.87 -24.28 -5.23
N LEU A 49 -14.36 -23.89 -6.39
CA LEU A 49 -13.50 -22.71 -6.53
C LEU A 49 -14.24 -21.42 -6.16
N LYS A 50 -15.48 -21.26 -6.62
CA LYS A 50 -16.33 -20.12 -6.26
C LYS A 50 -16.57 -20.03 -4.75
N ARG A 51 -16.91 -21.14 -4.10
CA ARG A 51 -17.12 -21.21 -2.65
C ARG A 51 -15.83 -20.86 -1.89
N THR A 52 -14.71 -21.42 -2.31
CA THR A 52 -13.40 -21.15 -1.70
C THR A 52 -13.00 -19.69 -1.86
N ALA A 53 -13.18 -19.12 -3.05
CA ALA A 53 -12.94 -17.70 -3.31
C ALA A 53 -13.85 -16.81 -2.46
N ALA A 54 -15.16 -17.12 -2.38
CA ALA A 54 -16.10 -16.37 -1.57
C ALA A 54 -15.73 -16.42 -0.08
N GLN A 55 -15.33 -17.59 0.44
CA GLN A 55 -14.86 -17.72 1.82
C GLN A 55 -13.59 -16.91 2.10
N LYS A 56 -12.62 -16.93 1.18
CA LYS A 56 -11.39 -16.11 1.31
C LYS A 56 -11.74 -14.62 1.32
N LEU A 57 -12.59 -14.16 0.40
CA LEU A 57 -13.05 -12.77 0.35
C LEU A 57 -13.79 -12.37 1.63
N ALA A 58 -14.65 -13.22 2.15
CA ALA A 58 -15.36 -12.97 3.40
C ALA A 58 -14.40 -12.87 4.61
N ARG A 59 -13.35 -13.71 4.66
CA ARG A 59 -12.30 -13.62 5.70
C ARG A 59 -11.55 -12.31 5.61
N VAL A 60 -11.08 -11.92 4.42
CA VAL A 60 -10.41 -10.65 4.19
C VAL A 60 -11.31 -9.47 4.56
N GLY A 61 -12.58 -9.49 4.16
CA GLY A 61 -13.57 -8.46 4.53
C GLY A 61 -13.74 -8.30 6.04
N LYS A 62 -13.86 -9.43 6.78
CA LYS A 62 -13.93 -9.41 8.24
C LYS A 62 -12.64 -8.88 8.89
N ALA A 63 -11.47 -9.29 8.38
CA ALA A 63 -10.18 -8.81 8.88
C ALA A 63 -10.02 -7.30 8.64
N THR A 64 -10.36 -6.81 7.46
CA THR A 64 -10.36 -5.38 7.14
C THR A 64 -11.28 -4.61 8.07
N ALA A 65 -12.50 -5.07 8.30
CA ALA A 65 -13.44 -4.42 9.19
C ALA A 65 -12.94 -4.35 10.65
N ARG A 66 -12.30 -5.43 11.14
CA ARG A 66 -11.68 -5.45 12.49
C ARG A 66 -10.51 -4.47 12.57
N TYR A 67 -9.63 -4.48 11.57
CA TYR A 67 -8.50 -3.57 11.50
C TYR A 67 -8.96 -2.12 11.46
N ASP A 68 -9.97 -1.79 10.67
CA ASP A 68 -10.53 -0.44 10.58
C ASP A 68 -11.19 0.01 11.89
N ALA A 69 -11.90 -0.90 12.57
CA ALA A 69 -12.49 -0.61 13.87
C ALA A 69 -11.42 -0.31 14.92
N ALA A 70 -10.37 -1.12 15.01
CA ALA A 70 -9.24 -0.90 15.90
C ALA A 70 -8.52 0.42 15.58
N ASN A 71 -8.31 0.73 14.31
CA ASN A 71 -7.71 1.98 13.87
C ASN A 71 -8.57 3.20 14.21
N ARG A 72 -9.89 3.13 14.05
CA ARG A 72 -10.79 4.21 14.46
C ARG A 72 -10.68 4.48 15.96
N LEU A 73 -10.73 3.43 16.78
CA LEU A 73 -10.60 3.54 18.23
C LEU A 73 -9.22 4.11 18.65
N ARG A 74 -8.13 3.68 17.99
CA ARG A 74 -6.79 4.21 18.25
C ARG A 74 -6.71 5.70 17.89
N ARG A 75 -7.21 6.09 16.72
CA ARG A 75 -7.17 7.47 16.21
C ARG A 75 -8.10 8.42 16.95
N SER A 76 -9.14 7.93 17.62
CA SER A 76 -10.00 8.77 18.48
C SER A 76 -9.29 9.25 19.75
N ARG A 77 -8.18 8.58 20.13
CA ARG A 77 -7.36 9.02 21.27
C ARG A 77 -6.43 10.16 20.82
N PRO A 78 -6.38 11.29 21.52
CA PRO A 78 -5.48 12.39 21.15
C PRO A 78 -4.03 11.94 21.15
N LEU A 79 -3.22 12.56 20.29
CA LEU A 79 -1.77 12.33 20.26
C LEU A 79 -1.14 13.04 21.48
N ASP A 80 -0.15 12.37 22.09
CA ASP A 80 0.65 12.98 23.14
C ASP A 80 1.56 14.06 22.52
N PRO A 81 1.49 15.33 22.99
CA PRO A 81 2.28 16.42 22.42
C PRO A 81 3.80 16.19 22.50
N ARG A 82 4.28 15.54 23.57
CA ARG A 82 5.72 15.26 23.73
C ARG A 82 6.20 14.23 22.72
N GLN A 83 5.44 13.16 22.54
CA GLN A 83 5.73 12.14 21.53
C GLN A 83 5.62 12.70 20.11
N GLN A 84 4.67 13.60 19.88
CA GLN A 84 4.51 14.31 18.61
C GLN A 84 5.77 15.14 18.28
N LEU A 85 6.27 15.92 19.21
CA LEU A 85 7.50 16.70 19.04
C LEU A 85 8.72 15.81 18.86
N ALA A 86 8.82 14.71 19.60
CA ALA A 86 9.92 13.76 19.44
C ALA A 86 9.90 13.09 18.06
N MET A 87 8.71 12.73 17.54
CA MET A 87 8.58 12.18 16.19
C MET A 87 8.89 13.23 15.13
N GLU A 88 8.45 14.47 15.31
CA GLU A 88 8.81 15.57 14.41
C GLU A 88 10.32 15.78 14.35
N ALA A 89 10.99 15.82 15.50
CA ALA A 89 12.45 15.96 15.56
C ALA A 89 13.17 14.84 14.78
N LYS A 90 12.72 13.60 14.92
CA LYS A 90 13.28 12.44 14.20
C LYS A 90 13.06 12.53 12.70
N LEU A 91 11.85 12.91 12.28
CA LEU A 91 11.46 12.88 10.87
C LEU A 91 11.87 14.10 10.08
N MET A 92 11.97 15.25 10.76
CA MET A 92 12.27 16.52 10.11
C MET A 92 13.73 16.93 10.20
N GLY A 93 14.49 16.39 11.17
CA GLY A 93 15.92 16.68 11.33
C GLY A 93 16.20 18.18 11.34
N PRO A 94 16.91 18.72 10.32
CA PRO A 94 17.25 20.14 10.26
C PRO A 94 16.05 21.08 10.11
N TYR A 95 14.88 20.55 9.71
CA TYR A 95 13.63 21.29 9.54
C TYR A 95 12.71 21.20 10.77
N ASN A 96 13.19 20.60 11.87
CA ASN A 96 12.43 20.46 13.09
C ASN A 96 12.01 21.82 13.66
N GLY A 97 10.76 21.95 14.05
CA GLY A 97 10.19 23.19 14.57
C GLY A 97 9.97 24.31 13.53
N GLN A 98 10.36 24.10 12.27
CA GLN A 98 10.31 25.11 11.21
C GLN A 98 9.23 24.80 10.14
N ILE A 99 8.41 23.80 10.32
CA ILE A 99 7.45 23.34 9.29
C ILE A 99 6.60 24.50 8.77
N ASN A 100 6.11 25.36 9.64
CA ASN A 100 5.21 26.46 9.30
C ASN A 100 5.92 27.67 8.66
N SER A 101 7.25 27.70 8.64
CA SER A 101 8.08 28.76 8.07
C SER A 101 8.89 28.29 6.87
N LEU A 102 8.70 27.02 6.41
CA LEU A 102 9.37 26.48 5.23
C LEU A 102 8.99 27.28 4.00
N THR A 103 10.01 27.63 3.20
CA THR A 103 9.82 28.29 1.92
C THR A 103 9.52 27.29 0.79
N PRO A 104 9.03 27.74 -0.38
CA PRO A 104 8.83 26.86 -1.55
C PRO A 104 10.09 26.07 -1.92
N GLN A 105 11.27 26.63 -1.74
CA GLN A 105 12.56 26.02 -2.08
C GLN A 105 12.96 24.93 -1.09
N ASP A 106 12.55 25.04 0.18
CA ASP A 106 12.89 24.07 1.24
C ASP A 106 12.00 22.82 1.20
N LEU A 107 10.77 22.95 0.75
CA LEU A 107 9.77 21.87 0.79
C LEU A 107 10.22 20.56 0.13
N PRO A 108 10.84 20.55 -1.08
CA PRO A 108 11.28 19.30 -1.69
C PRO A 108 12.31 18.55 -0.84
N ALA A 109 13.21 19.28 -0.19
CA ALA A 109 14.26 18.72 0.69
C ALA A 109 13.65 18.25 2.02
N ALA A 110 12.73 19.00 2.62
CA ALA A 110 12.02 18.65 3.84
C ALA A 110 11.19 17.34 3.66
N TYR A 111 10.44 17.22 2.58
CA TYR A 111 9.74 15.97 2.22
C TYR A 111 10.71 14.83 1.94
N GLY A 112 11.84 15.11 1.28
CA GLY A 112 12.90 14.14 1.03
C GLY A 112 13.44 13.58 2.34
N HIS A 113 13.64 14.43 3.35
CA HIS A 113 14.07 14.03 4.69
C HIS A 113 13.02 13.16 5.38
N LEU A 114 11.77 13.64 5.44
CA LEU A 114 10.65 12.90 6.02
C LEU A 114 10.56 11.46 5.46
N VAL A 115 10.56 11.32 4.14
CA VAL A 115 10.41 10.02 3.50
C VAL A 115 11.61 9.11 3.76
N ARG A 116 12.82 9.65 3.72
CA ARG A 116 14.04 8.90 4.03
C ARG A 116 14.03 8.35 5.45
N GLU A 117 13.73 9.20 6.44
CA GLU A 117 13.68 8.81 7.85
C GLU A 117 12.53 7.83 8.11
N THR A 118 11.35 8.05 7.51
CA THR A 118 10.24 7.09 7.56
C THR A 118 10.68 5.72 7.04
N ARG A 119 11.37 5.66 5.91
CA ARG A 119 11.85 4.42 5.31
C ARG A 119 12.86 3.70 6.21
N ALA A 120 13.77 4.44 6.82
CA ALA A 120 14.81 3.90 7.69
C ALA A 120 14.23 3.33 8.99
N GLN A 121 13.22 3.97 9.57
CA GLN A 121 12.74 3.66 10.92
C GLN A 121 11.46 2.81 10.95
N ARG A 122 10.67 2.76 9.87
CA ARG A 122 9.33 2.13 9.82
C ARG A 122 9.28 0.67 10.27
N ALA A 123 10.41 -0.06 10.19
CA ALA A 123 10.44 -1.48 10.56
C ALA A 123 10.22 -1.72 12.06
N THR A 124 10.53 -0.73 12.90
CA THR A 124 10.38 -0.77 14.36
C THR A 124 9.13 -0.03 14.84
N TRP A 125 8.38 0.58 13.93
CA TRP A 125 7.24 1.42 14.30
C TRP A 125 6.00 0.61 14.65
N THR A 126 5.35 1.07 15.70
CA THR A 126 4.00 0.66 16.07
C THR A 126 2.96 1.41 15.20
N ASP A 127 1.72 0.96 15.24
CA ASP A 127 0.60 1.70 14.64
C ASP A 127 0.49 3.14 15.16
N ARG A 128 0.87 3.37 16.43
CA ARG A 128 0.83 4.70 17.02
C ARG A 128 1.94 5.61 16.50
N ASP A 129 3.11 5.07 16.24
CA ASP A 129 4.20 5.82 15.60
C ASP A 129 3.80 6.28 14.20
N TRP A 130 3.07 5.45 13.46
CA TRP A 130 2.49 5.83 12.17
C TRP A 130 1.45 6.96 12.30
N ASP A 131 0.67 7.01 13.40
CA ASP A 131 -0.25 8.13 13.65
C ASP A 131 0.53 9.44 13.86
N TYR A 132 1.64 9.42 14.63
CA TYR A 132 2.52 10.57 14.80
C TYR A 132 3.19 11.00 13.49
N ALA A 133 3.74 10.06 12.74
CA ALA A 133 4.36 10.35 11.44
C ALA A 133 3.36 10.97 10.45
N ARG A 134 2.11 10.48 10.44
CA ARG A 134 1.03 11.06 9.66
C ARG A 134 0.73 12.49 10.07
N ALA A 135 0.74 12.81 11.36
CA ALA A 135 0.51 14.18 11.82
C ALA A 135 1.61 15.14 11.36
N VAL A 136 2.88 14.72 11.36
CA VAL A 136 3.98 15.50 10.76
C VAL A 136 3.77 15.70 9.28
N TYR A 137 3.43 14.64 8.54
CA TYR A 137 3.13 14.70 7.11
C TYR A 137 1.95 15.64 6.81
N GLN A 138 0.89 15.64 7.62
CA GLN A 138 -0.25 16.54 7.44
C GLN A 138 0.14 18.00 7.64
N ARG A 139 0.95 18.33 8.64
CA ARG A 139 1.46 19.69 8.84
C ARG A 139 2.29 20.18 7.65
N LEU A 140 3.15 19.32 7.07
CA LEU A 140 3.86 19.66 5.83
C LEU A 140 2.90 19.91 4.66
N ASN A 141 1.88 19.09 4.52
CA ASN A 141 0.86 19.28 3.47
C ASN A 141 0.08 20.60 3.67
N ASP A 142 -0.19 20.98 4.90
CA ASP A 142 -0.87 22.25 5.18
C ASP A 142 0.02 23.43 4.84
N GLN A 143 1.33 23.37 5.11
CA GLN A 143 2.30 24.36 4.64
C GLN A 143 2.34 24.46 3.11
N VAL A 144 2.40 23.30 2.41
CA VAL A 144 2.35 23.28 0.93
C VAL A 144 1.10 23.98 0.40
N LYS A 145 -0.07 23.75 1.00
CA LYS A 145 -1.32 24.41 0.57
C LYS A 145 -1.24 25.93 0.66
N GLN A 146 -0.58 26.44 1.71
CA GLN A 146 -0.45 27.87 1.93
C GLN A 146 0.46 28.57 0.92
N ILE A 147 1.57 27.93 0.52
CA ILE A 147 2.60 28.55 -0.31
C ILE A 147 2.69 27.95 -1.72
N ARG A 148 1.72 27.12 -2.11
CA ARG A 148 1.74 26.40 -3.38
C ARG A 148 1.81 27.33 -4.59
N MET A 149 1.15 28.49 -4.52
CA MET A 149 1.12 29.43 -5.64
C MET A 149 2.49 30.06 -5.94
N ASP A 150 3.37 30.08 -4.94
CA ASP A 150 4.72 30.64 -5.04
C ASP A 150 5.76 29.57 -5.40
N MET A 151 5.32 28.31 -5.57
CA MET A 151 6.21 27.18 -5.81
C MET A 151 6.46 26.99 -7.32
N PRO A 152 7.75 26.87 -7.74
CA PRO A 152 8.05 26.48 -9.11
C PRO A 152 7.46 25.10 -9.45
N ALA A 153 6.94 24.95 -10.68
CA ALA A 153 6.29 23.69 -11.11
C ALA A 153 7.19 22.44 -10.93
N ARG A 154 8.49 22.60 -11.13
CA ARG A 154 9.48 21.54 -10.91
C ARG A 154 9.51 21.08 -9.46
N ASP A 155 9.44 21.99 -8.51
CA ASP A 155 9.51 21.69 -7.08
C ASP A 155 8.17 21.17 -6.59
N GLU A 156 7.04 21.65 -7.11
CA GLU A 156 5.73 21.04 -6.88
C GLU A 156 5.71 19.58 -7.31
N LEU A 157 6.25 19.27 -8.49
CA LEU A 157 6.33 17.87 -8.97
C LEU A 157 7.17 16.99 -8.04
N ARG A 158 8.31 17.50 -7.55
CA ARG A 158 9.15 16.78 -6.59
C ARG A 158 8.42 16.53 -5.27
N VAL A 159 7.72 17.52 -4.74
CA VAL A 159 6.91 17.38 -3.53
C VAL A 159 5.83 16.33 -3.74
N ARG A 160 5.09 16.38 -4.85
CA ARG A 160 4.05 15.38 -5.17
C ARG A 160 4.62 13.96 -5.25
N ALA A 161 5.79 13.78 -5.83
CA ALA A 161 6.47 12.48 -5.89
C ALA A 161 6.78 11.96 -4.48
N ARG A 162 7.28 12.81 -3.57
CA ARG A 162 7.55 12.43 -2.18
C ARG A 162 6.28 12.17 -1.37
N GLN A 163 5.22 12.93 -1.62
CA GLN A 163 3.91 12.66 -1.03
C GLN A 163 3.39 11.27 -1.42
N ALA A 164 3.45 10.93 -2.72
CA ALA A 164 3.07 9.61 -3.21
C ALA A 164 3.91 8.48 -2.58
N GLU A 165 5.21 8.71 -2.41
CA GLU A 165 6.13 7.78 -1.76
C GLU A 165 5.77 7.53 -0.29
N PHE A 166 5.48 8.58 0.49
CA PHE A 166 5.04 8.44 1.88
C PHE A 166 3.72 7.67 1.97
N MET A 167 2.76 8.00 1.10
CA MET A 167 1.48 7.29 1.04
C MET A 167 1.64 5.80 0.69
N ALA A 168 2.58 5.46 -0.20
CA ALA A 168 2.90 4.07 -0.54
C ALA A 168 3.49 3.31 0.66
N LEU A 169 4.38 3.95 1.44
CA LEU A 169 4.92 3.36 2.67
C LEU A 169 3.81 3.09 3.70
N GLN A 170 2.89 4.03 3.87
CA GLN A 170 1.74 3.90 4.77
C GLN A 170 0.76 2.81 4.29
N ALA A 171 0.49 2.74 3.00
CA ALA A 171 -0.36 1.69 2.42
C ALA A 171 0.24 0.29 2.63
N GLY A 172 1.56 0.15 2.49
CA GLY A 172 2.29 -1.08 2.80
C GLY A 172 2.12 -1.52 4.26
N HIS A 173 2.22 -0.58 5.21
CA HIS A 173 1.95 -0.87 6.63
C HIS A 173 0.50 -1.31 6.86
N THR A 174 -0.47 -0.61 6.26
CA THR A 174 -1.90 -0.99 6.36
C THR A 174 -2.15 -2.39 5.83
N ALA A 175 -1.57 -2.74 4.68
CA ALA A 175 -1.69 -4.07 4.09
C ALA A 175 -1.11 -5.16 5.00
N GLN A 176 0.04 -4.90 5.66
CA GLN A 176 0.62 -5.81 6.65
C GLN A 176 -0.30 -6.01 7.85
N GLY A 177 -0.92 -4.93 8.37
CA GLY A 177 -1.85 -5.00 9.49
C GLY A 177 -3.11 -5.82 9.15
N ILE A 178 -3.69 -5.65 7.96
CA ILE A 178 -4.81 -6.45 7.47
C ILE A 178 -4.40 -7.93 7.33
N ASN A 179 -3.24 -8.21 6.75
CA ASN A 179 -2.73 -9.58 6.61
C ASN A 179 -2.49 -10.24 7.97
N ALA A 180 -1.99 -9.51 8.96
CA ALA A 180 -1.84 -10.03 10.32
C ALA A 180 -3.20 -10.36 10.97
N ALA A 181 -4.23 -9.57 10.70
CA ALA A 181 -5.60 -9.78 11.21
C ALA A 181 -6.34 -10.94 10.52
N THR A 182 -5.82 -11.49 9.41
CA THR A 182 -6.39 -12.65 8.71
C THR A 182 -5.87 -13.99 9.21
N LYS A 183 -4.76 -13.98 9.97
CA LYS A 183 -4.17 -15.17 10.58
C LYS A 183 -4.85 -15.51 11.90
#